data_7735181274123052820d5501aff269c0
#
_entry.id   7735181274123052820d5501aff269c0
#
_cell.length_a   1.000
_cell.length_b   1.000
_cell.length_c   1.000
_cell.angle_alpha   90.00
_cell.angle_beta   90.00
_cell.angle_gamma   90.00
#
_symmetry.space_group_name_H-M   'P 1'
#
loop_
_entity.id
_entity.type
_entity.pdbx_description
1 polymer ?
#
loop_
_entity_poly.entity_id
_entity_poly.type
_entity_poly.pdbx_seq_one_letter_code
_entity_poly.pdbx_strand_id
1 'polypeptide(L)'
;MKDICCIGHITRDKIITPSQSVSMSGGTAFYMAYGINNLPHDIAFQLVTKVGPESYEEVDRMRQAGIDVVCYDSAKSVYFENRYGIDSNQRTQRVLAKADPFTIEEVLPLEAKVFHLGSLLADDFPVEVVKALADKGRISIDVQGYLREVRGEKVYAIKWKAMEEILAYTDILKLNEHEMEMITNSKDPRTVALQMASYGVR
;
A
#
# COMPACT_ATOMS: atom_id res chain seq x y z
N MET A 1 2.96 -5.13 -21.80
CA MET A 1 2.85 -5.77 -20.47
C MET A 1 4.03 -5.29 -19.63
N LYS A 2 3.81 -4.84 -18.40
CA LYS A 2 4.84 -4.41 -17.44
C LYS A 2 5.45 -5.60 -16.71
N ASP A 3 6.67 -5.47 -16.21
CA ASP A 3 7.25 -6.49 -15.32
C ASP A 3 6.63 -6.36 -13.93
N ILE A 4 6.50 -5.12 -13.42
CA ILE A 4 5.88 -4.83 -12.13
C ILE A 4 4.91 -3.65 -12.28
N CYS A 5 3.68 -3.84 -11.80
CA CYS A 5 2.70 -2.79 -11.59
C CYS A 5 2.46 -2.63 -10.09
N CYS A 6 2.86 -1.50 -9.51
CA CYS A 6 2.54 -1.17 -8.12
C CYS A 6 1.23 -0.40 -8.09
N ILE A 7 0.25 -0.88 -7.33
CA ILE A 7 -1.04 -0.22 -7.14
C ILE A 7 -1.13 0.23 -5.69
N GLY A 8 -1.36 1.51 -5.45
CA GLY A 8 -1.50 2.04 -4.10
C GLY A 8 -1.57 3.56 -4.06
N HIS A 9 -2.09 4.08 -2.98
CA HIS A 9 -2.23 5.51 -2.79
C HIS A 9 -0.89 6.19 -2.50
N ILE A 10 -0.65 7.32 -3.17
CA ILE A 10 0.33 8.31 -2.72
C ILE A 10 -0.32 9.09 -1.57
N THR A 11 0.44 9.33 -0.51
CA THR A 11 -0.06 10.02 0.67
C THR A 11 0.52 11.43 0.78
N ARG A 12 -0.19 12.26 1.52
CA ARG A 12 0.34 13.48 2.12
C ARG A 12 0.62 13.18 3.58
N ASP A 13 1.86 13.32 3.99
CA ASP A 13 2.27 13.03 5.37
C ASP A 13 2.70 14.31 6.07
N LYS A 14 2.02 14.65 7.17
CA LYS A 14 2.47 15.67 8.10
C LYS A 14 3.21 14.99 9.24
N ILE A 15 4.51 15.23 9.31
CA ILE A 15 5.39 14.68 10.34
C ILE A 15 5.62 15.78 11.39
N ILE A 16 5.24 15.49 12.63
CA ILE A 16 5.40 16.40 13.77
C ILE A 16 6.35 15.73 14.76
N THR A 17 7.44 16.40 15.06
CA THR A 17 8.40 16.04 16.10
C THR A 17 8.42 17.15 17.17
N PRO A 18 9.06 16.97 18.33
CA PRO A 18 9.19 18.03 19.32
C PRO A 18 9.86 19.31 18.82
N SER A 19 10.68 19.22 17.76
CA SER A 19 11.46 20.33 17.24
C SER A 19 10.95 20.94 15.94
N GLN A 20 10.12 20.20 15.15
CA GLN A 20 9.70 20.66 13.82
C GLN A 20 8.42 20.00 13.34
N SER A 21 7.81 20.63 12.33
CA SER A 21 6.71 20.03 11.55
C SER A 21 7.03 20.14 10.08
N VAL A 22 6.98 19.00 9.36
CA VAL A 22 7.30 18.91 7.94
C VAL A 22 6.14 18.21 7.21
N SER A 23 5.82 18.68 6.02
CA SER A 23 4.87 18.01 5.11
C SER A 23 5.65 17.43 3.94
N MET A 24 5.35 16.17 3.61
CA MET A 24 6.00 15.47 2.50
C MET A 24 5.04 14.46 1.88
N SER A 25 5.34 14.01 0.68
CA SER A 25 4.65 12.88 0.06
C SER A 25 5.17 11.55 0.63
N GLY A 26 4.32 10.53 0.64
CA GLY A 26 4.64 9.23 1.20
C GLY A 26 3.74 8.12 0.65
N GLY A 27 3.66 7.04 1.41
CA GLY A 27 2.94 5.82 1.05
C GLY A 27 3.84 4.76 0.42
N THR A 28 3.47 3.48 0.59
CA THR A 28 4.24 2.33 0.06
C THR A 28 4.48 2.47 -1.44
N ALA A 29 3.44 2.84 -2.18
CA ALA A 29 3.49 3.01 -3.63
C ALA A 29 4.46 4.12 -4.06
N PHE A 30 4.48 5.25 -3.35
CA PHE A 30 5.40 6.37 -3.58
C PHE A 30 6.87 5.94 -3.43
N TYR A 31 7.20 5.33 -2.29
CA TYR A 31 8.58 4.92 -2.01
C TYR A 31 9.04 3.78 -2.92
N MET A 32 8.17 2.83 -3.24
CA MET A 32 8.48 1.75 -4.18
C MET A 32 8.78 2.29 -5.58
N ALA A 33 7.97 3.25 -6.06
CA ALA A 33 8.16 3.83 -7.38
C ALA A 33 9.50 4.55 -7.50
N TYR A 34 9.86 5.40 -6.55
CA TYR A 34 11.17 6.06 -6.55
C TYR A 34 12.31 5.08 -6.31
N GLY A 35 12.10 4.07 -5.44
CA GLY A 35 13.09 3.03 -5.19
C GLY A 35 13.46 2.28 -6.46
N ILE A 36 12.46 1.80 -7.21
CA ILE A 36 12.69 1.09 -8.47
C ILE A 36 13.30 2.02 -9.51
N ASN A 37 12.78 3.24 -9.66
CA ASN A 37 13.28 4.21 -10.65
C ASN A 37 14.77 4.57 -10.47
N ASN A 38 15.29 4.47 -9.24
CA ASN A 38 16.69 4.75 -8.94
C ASN A 38 17.61 3.53 -9.05
N LEU A 39 17.09 2.33 -9.32
CA LEU A 39 17.93 1.14 -9.53
C LEU A 39 18.47 1.12 -10.98
N PRO A 40 19.71 0.66 -11.21
CA PRO A 40 20.23 0.41 -12.54
C PRO A 40 19.61 -0.87 -13.11
N HIS A 41 18.52 -0.77 -13.87
CA HIS A 41 17.77 -1.92 -14.39
C HIS A 41 16.99 -1.58 -15.66
N ASP A 42 16.56 -2.62 -16.35
CA ASP A 42 15.65 -2.57 -17.50
C ASP A 42 14.23 -3.07 -17.12
N ILE A 43 13.82 -2.90 -15.86
CA ILE A 43 12.50 -3.33 -15.38
C ILE A 43 11.43 -2.38 -15.89
N ALA A 44 10.48 -2.91 -16.64
CA ALA A 44 9.30 -2.17 -17.08
C ALA A 44 8.33 -2.00 -15.90
N PHE A 45 8.48 -0.90 -15.15
CA PHE A 45 7.67 -0.55 -13.99
C PHE A 45 6.50 0.38 -14.35
N GLN A 46 5.40 0.25 -13.64
CA GLN A 46 4.28 1.19 -13.66
C GLN A 46 3.76 1.40 -12.24
N LEU A 47 3.48 2.65 -11.90
CA LEU A 47 2.71 3.02 -10.71
C LEU A 47 1.26 3.29 -11.10
N VAL A 48 0.32 2.71 -10.36
CA VAL A 48 -1.10 3.06 -10.43
C VAL A 48 -1.50 3.64 -9.09
N THR A 49 -2.01 4.86 -9.11
CA THR A 49 -2.41 5.56 -7.89
C THR A 49 -3.76 6.25 -8.05
N LYS A 50 -4.35 6.66 -6.93
CA LYS A 50 -5.59 7.44 -6.89
C LYS A 50 -5.41 8.57 -5.89
N VAL A 51 -5.59 9.81 -6.34
CA VAL A 51 -5.35 11.01 -5.51
C VAL A 51 -6.41 12.08 -5.72
N GLY A 52 -6.57 12.97 -4.75
CA GLY A 52 -7.33 14.19 -4.90
C GLY A 52 -6.54 15.29 -5.61
N PRO A 53 -7.22 16.40 -6.02
CA PRO A 53 -6.60 17.51 -6.77
C PRO A 53 -5.39 18.12 -6.06
N GLU A 54 -5.36 18.08 -4.74
CA GLU A 54 -4.28 18.60 -3.90
C GLU A 54 -2.96 17.84 -4.05
N SER A 55 -2.93 16.72 -4.75
CA SER A 55 -1.72 15.90 -4.97
C SER A 55 -1.36 15.72 -6.46
N TYR A 56 -2.06 16.37 -7.40
CA TYR A 56 -1.73 16.25 -8.82
C TYR A 56 -0.32 16.74 -9.15
N GLU A 57 0.13 17.80 -8.49
CA GLU A 57 1.50 18.32 -8.67
C GLU A 57 2.57 17.27 -8.30
N GLU A 58 2.31 16.43 -7.28
CA GLU A 58 3.23 15.34 -6.94
C GLU A 58 3.24 14.25 -8.00
N VAL A 59 2.09 13.88 -8.53
CA VAL A 59 1.99 12.94 -9.67
C VAL A 59 2.77 13.46 -10.88
N ASP A 60 2.66 14.74 -11.17
CA ASP A 60 3.41 15.35 -12.29
C ASP A 60 4.92 15.37 -12.02
N ARG A 61 5.36 15.62 -10.79
CA ARG A 61 6.78 15.49 -10.41
C ARG A 61 7.30 14.07 -10.60
N MET A 62 6.50 13.05 -10.25
CA MET A 62 6.88 11.65 -10.46
C MET A 62 7.01 11.32 -11.96
N ARG A 63 6.09 11.80 -12.79
CA ARG A 63 6.16 11.64 -14.26
C ARG A 63 7.39 12.35 -14.84
N GLN A 64 7.72 13.56 -14.37
CA GLN A 64 8.92 14.29 -14.77
C GLN A 64 10.21 13.58 -14.34
N ALA A 65 10.18 12.83 -13.24
CA ALA A 65 11.27 11.97 -12.80
C ALA A 65 11.42 10.67 -13.64
N GLY A 66 10.57 10.47 -14.65
CA GLY A 66 10.61 9.30 -15.54
C GLY A 66 9.80 8.10 -15.06
N ILE A 67 8.99 8.24 -14.01
CA ILE A 67 8.11 7.17 -13.53
C ILE A 67 6.85 7.11 -14.39
N ASP A 68 6.50 5.94 -14.91
CA ASP A 68 5.23 5.71 -15.60
C ASP A 68 4.10 5.65 -14.56
N VAL A 69 3.27 6.70 -14.52
CA VAL A 69 2.20 6.86 -13.54
C VAL A 69 0.83 6.93 -14.22
N VAL A 70 -0.01 5.94 -13.94
CA VAL A 70 -1.47 5.98 -14.15
C VAL A 70 -2.10 6.55 -12.88
N CYS A 71 -2.85 7.64 -13.03
CA CYS A 71 -3.48 8.32 -11.90
C CYS A 71 -4.99 8.39 -12.11
N TYR A 72 -5.74 7.88 -11.17
CA TYR A 72 -7.19 8.02 -11.09
C TYR A 72 -7.58 9.12 -10.11
N ASP A 73 -8.75 9.71 -10.33
CA ASP A 73 -9.27 10.77 -9.49
C ASP A 73 -9.93 10.21 -8.22
N SER A 74 -9.73 10.88 -7.12
CA SER A 74 -10.42 10.70 -5.85
C SER A 74 -10.89 12.04 -5.30
N ALA A 75 -11.90 12.04 -4.46
CA ALA A 75 -12.35 13.27 -3.80
C ALA A 75 -11.26 13.91 -2.93
N LYS A 76 -10.40 13.08 -2.34
CA LYS A 76 -9.26 13.48 -1.50
C LYS A 76 -8.11 12.50 -1.67
N SER A 77 -6.88 12.96 -1.40
CA SER A 77 -5.74 12.06 -1.19
C SER A 77 -5.70 11.56 0.25
N VAL A 78 -5.06 10.42 0.46
CA VAL A 78 -4.79 9.95 1.83
C VAL A 78 -3.87 10.96 2.53
N TYR A 79 -4.28 11.43 3.72
CA TYR A 79 -3.53 12.39 4.49
C TYR A 79 -3.28 11.86 5.90
N PHE A 80 -2.02 11.51 6.19
CA PHE A 80 -1.58 11.10 7.50
C PHE A 80 -0.98 12.27 8.29
N GLU A 81 -1.32 12.36 9.58
CA GLU A 81 -0.56 13.11 10.57
C GLU A 81 0.17 12.12 11.48
N ASN A 82 1.50 12.12 11.41
CA ASN A 82 2.38 11.29 12.20
C ASN A 82 3.06 12.15 13.26
N ARG A 83 2.76 11.91 14.50
CA ARG A 83 3.33 12.64 15.63
C ARG A 83 4.27 11.74 16.42
N TYR A 84 5.52 12.14 16.49
CA TYR A 84 6.58 11.47 17.22
C TYR A 84 6.83 12.16 18.54
N GLY A 85 7.02 11.39 19.63
CA GLY A 85 7.46 11.88 20.93
C GLY A 85 8.98 12.12 20.98
N ILE A 86 9.51 12.29 22.20
CA ILE A 86 10.96 12.35 22.44
C ILE A 86 11.60 11.01 22.05
N ASP A 87 10.93 9.89 22.36
CA ASP A 87 11.29 8.57 21.84
C ASP A 87 10.70 8.42 20.43
N SER A 88 11.58 8.32 19.42
CA SER A 88 11.21 8.17 18.01
C SER A 88 10.46 6.88 17.70
N ASN A 89 10.52 5.88 18.57
CA ASN A 89 9.76 4.64 18.44
C ASN A 89 8.29 4.81 18.85
N GLN A 90 7.98 5.87 19.58
CA GLN A 90 6.62 6.20 19.99
C GLN A 90 5.99 7.16 18.96
N ARG A 91 5.14 6.59 18.10
CA ARG A 91 4.41 7.34 17.08
C ARG A 91 2.91 7.22 17.32
N THR A 92 2.21 8.35 17.30
CA THR A 92 0.76 8.37 17.12
C THR A 92 0.44 8.77 15.68
N GLN A 93 -0.57 8.14 15.09
CA GLN A 93 -0.97 8.37 13.71
C GLN A 93 -2.46 8.72 13.66
N ARG A 94 -2.78 9.75 12.88
CA ARG A 94 -4.15 10.13 12.52
C ARG A 94 -4.29 10.12 10.99
N VAL A 95 -5.49 9.83 10.52
CA VAL A 95 -5.88 9.93 9.10
C VAL A 95 -6.81 11.12 8.97
N LEU A 96 -6.33 12.20 8.41
CA LEU A 96 -7.08 13.46 8.27
C LEU A 96 -7.97 13.46 7.01
N ALA A 97 -7.62 12.64 6.01
CA ALA A 97 -8.41 12.37 4.82
C ALA A 97 -8.11 10.98 4.28
N LYS A 98 -9.06 10.40 3.54
CA LYS A 98 -8.92 9.14 2.83
C LYS A 98 -9.13 9.38 1.34
N ALA A 99 -8.44 8.59 0.52
CA ALA A 99 -8.79 8.42 -0.88
C ALA A 99 -9.87 7.34 -1.03
N ASP A 100 -10.54 7.33 -2.18
CA ASP A 100 -11.51 6.30 -2.52
C ASP A 100 -10.81 4.95 -2.78
N PRO A 101 -11.42 3.80 -2.44
CA PRO A 101 -10.89 2.48 -2.76
C PRO A 101 -10.63 2.29 -4.26
N PHE A 102 -9.73 1.38 -4.61
CA PHE A 102 -9.57 0.96 -6.01
C PHE A 102 -10.76 0.11 -6.44
N THR A 103 -11.14 0.22 -7.73
CA THR A 103 -12.29 -0.49 -8.31
C THR A 103 -11.85 -1.48 -9.38
N ILE A 104 -12.75 -2.41 -9.75
CA ILE A 104 -12.49 -3.38 -10.82
C ILE A 104 -12.24 -2.65 -12.14
N GLU A 105 -13.02 -1.63 -12.47
CA GLU A 105 -12.92 -0.87 -13.72
C GLU A 105 -11.54 -0.23 -13.89
N GLU A 106 -10.94 0.21 -12.80
CA GLU A 106 -9.61 0.83 -12.80
C GLU A 106 -8.48 -0.17 -12.99
N VAL A 107 -8.66 -1.42 -12.55
CA VAL A 107 -7.62 -2.45 -12.64
C VAL A 107 -7.77 -3.35 -13.87
N LEU A 108 -8.95 -3.42 -14.48
CA LEU A 108 -9.20 -4.23 -15.67
C LEU A 108 -8.28 -3.91 -16.87
N PRO A 109 -7.91 -2.65 -17.18
CA PRO A 109 -7.01 -2.35 -18.30
C PRO A 109 -5.53 -2.63 -18.00
N LEU A 110 -5.16 -2.93 -16.76
CA LEU A 110 -3.77 -3.11 -16.37
C LEU A 110 -3.23 -4.47 -16.82
N GLU A 111 -1.96 -4.49 -17.24
CA GLU A 111 -1.25 -5.71 -17.62
C GLU A 111 0.17 -5.74 -17.06
N ALA A 112 0.46 -6.69 -16.18
CA ALA A 112 1.77 -6.88 -15.59
C ALA A 112 2.04 -8.35 -15.25
N LYS A 113 3.33 -8.71 -15.12
CA LYS A 113 3.73 -10.02 -14.61
C LYS A 113 3.50 -10.14 -13.10
N VAL A 114 3.70 -9.01 -12.38
CA VAL A 114 3.50 -8.91 -10.93
C VAL A 114 2.71 -7.64 -10.63
N PHE A 115 1.61 -7.77 -9.89
CA PHE A 115 0.86 -6.68 -9.30
C PHE A 115 1.21 -6.58 -7.81
N HIS A 116 1.84 -5.49 -7.41
CA HIS A 116 2.12 -5.23 -5.99
C HIS A 116 1.05 -4.30 -5.42
N LEU A 117 0.32 -4.77 -4.41
CA LEU A 117 -0.72 -4.02 -3.72
C LEU A 117 -0.14 -3.37 -2.47
N GLY A 118 0.14 -2.07 -2.57
CA GLY A 118 0.69 -1.25 -1.49
C GLY A 118 -0.43 -0.70 -0.59
N SER A 119 -1.12 -1.57 0.14
CA SER A 119 -2.24 -1.16 0.99
C SER A 119 -1.82 -0.28 2.16
N LEU A 120 -2.61 0.74 2.44
CA LEU A 120 -2.43 1.67 3.57
C LEU A 120 -3.56 1.53 4.60
N LEU A 121 -4.78 1.25 4.13
CA LEU A 121 -6.00 1.08 4.91
C LEU A 121 -6.76 -0.17 4.46
N ALA A 122 -7.59 -0.72 5.34
CA ALA A 122 -8.23 -2.02 5.13
C ALA A 122 -9.25 -2.06 3.99
N ASP A 123 -9.70 -0.91 3.54
CA ASP A 123 -10.67 -0.75 2.45
C ASP A 123 -10.03 -0.32 1.12
N ASP A 124 -8.71 -0.20 1.02
CA ASP A 124 -8.04 0.21 -0.23
C ASP A 124 -8.30 -0.77 -1.38
N PHE A 125 -8.28 -2.07 -1.10
CA PHE A 125 -8.44 -3.14 -2.11
C PHE A 125 -9.55 -4.11 -1.70
N PRO A 126 -10.76 -3.97 -2.25
CA PRO A 126 -11.80 -4.99 -2.15
C PRO A 126 -11.35 -6.35 -2.71
N VAL A 127 -11.91 -7.43 -2.20
CA VAL A 127 -11.53 -8.81 -2.60
C VAL A 127 -11.68 -9.03 -4.11
N GLU A 128 -12.72 -8.49 -4.70
CA GLU A 128 -12.99 -8.58 -6.15
C GLU A 128 -11.91 -7.92 -7.01
N VAL A 129 -11.27 -6.86 -6.51
CA VAL A 129 -10.13 -6.21 -7.18
C VAL A 129 -8.91 -7.12 -7.16
N VAL A 130 -8.62 -7.77 -6.02
CA VAL A 130 -7.52 -8.74 -5.91
C VAL A 130 -7.74 -9.93 -6.86
N LYS A 131 -8.96 -10.47 -6.92
CA LYS A 131 -9.33 -11.55 -7.83
C LYS A 131 -9.12 -11.17 -9.30
N ALA A 132 -9.62 -10.00 -9.71
CA ALA A 132 -9.51 -9.52 -11.07
C ALA A 132 -8.04 -9.35 -11.52
N LEU A 133 -7.15 -8.97 -10.60
CA LEU A 133 -5.71 -8.87 -10.87
C LEU A 133 -5.03 -10.24 -10.90
N ALA A 134 -5.44 -11.19 -10.04
CA ALA A 134 -4.87 -12.54 -9.96
C ALA A 134 -5.09 -13.35 -11.23
N ASP A 135 -6.16 -13.09 -11.98
CA ASP A 135 -6.42 -13.69 -13.31
C ASP A 135 -5.41 -13.23 -14.38
N LYS A 136 -4.61 -12.20 -14.11
CA LYS A 136 -3.75 -11.51 -15.08
C LYS A 136 -2.25 -11.64 -14.77
N GLY A 137 -1.90 -11.83 -13.51
CA GLY A 137 -0.50 -11.89 -13.07
C GLY A 137 -0.37 -12.31 -11.61
N ARG A 138 0.87 -12.40 -11.15
CA ARG A 138 1.15 -12.72 -9.75
C ARG A 138 0.77 -11.58 -8.83
N ILE A 139 0.24 -11.90 -7.66
CA ILE A 139 -0.15 -10.93 -6.64
C ILE A 139 0.88 -10.86 -5.53
N SER A 140 1.39 -9.65 -5.29
CA SER A 140 2.24 -9.30 -4.17
C SER A 140 1.51 -8.32 -3.25
N ILE A 141 1.45 -8.60 -1.95
CA ILE A 141 0.69 -7.78 -0.99
C ILE A 141 1.59 -7.27 0.14
N ASP A 142 1.51 -5.96 0.43
CA ASP A 142 1.91 -5.39 1.72
C ASP A 142 0.73 -5.47 2.68
N VAL A 143 0.86 -6.27 3.74
CA VAL A 143 -0.23 -6.56 4.71
C VAL A 143 -0.67 -5.32 5.49
N GLN A 144 0.20 -4.35 5.64
CA GLN A 144 0.05 -3.21 6.54
C GLN A 144 -1.36 -2.59 6.56
N GLY A 145 -1.92 -2.31 5.38
CA GLY A 145 -3.23 -1.65 5.26
C GLY A 145 -4.36 -2.53 5.77
N TYR A 146 -4.38 -3.80 5.45
CA TYR A 146 -5.44 -4.73 5.83
C TYR A 146 -5.63 -4.88 7.34
N LEU A 147 -4.65 -4.47 8.13
CA LEU A 147 -4.67 -4.48 9.59
C LEU A 147 -5.05 -3.12 10.20
N ARG A 148 -5.44 -2.13 9.38
CA ARG A 148 -5.70 -0.75 9.80
C ARG A 148 -7.09 -0.28 9.40
N GLU A 149 -7.94 0.00 10.37
CA GLU A 149 -9.25 0.63 10.17
C GLU A 149 -9.25 2.05 10.71
N VAL A 150 -9.86 2.96 9.95
CA VAL A 150 -10.02 4.36 10.36
C VAL A 150 -11.43 4.57 10.89
N ARG A 151 -11.52 5.08 12.13
CA ARG A 151 -12.79 5.51 12.75
C ARG A 151 -12.65 6.96 13.18
N GLY A 152 -13.40 7.85 12.53
CA GLY A 152 -13.10 9.28 12.59
C GLY A 152 -11.71 9.54 11.99
N GLU A 153 -10.79 10.10 12.79
CA GLU A 153 -9.40 10.33 12.36
C GLU A 153 -8.40 9.34 12.98
N LYS A 154 -8.88 8.43 13.84
CA LYS A 154 -8.00 7.49 14.56
C LYS A 154 -7.83 6.19 13.79
N VAL A 155 -6.59 5.71 13.78
CA VAL A 155 -6.23 4.39 13.23
C VAL A 155 -6.35 3.33 14.32
N TYR A 156 -7.08 2.27 14.02
CA TYR A 156 -7.25 1.12 14.91
C TYR A 156 -6.67 -0.12 14.26
N ALA A 157 -5.94 -0.90 15.04
CA ALA A 157 -5.54 -2.24 14.65
C ALA A 157 -6.78 -3.15 14.60
N ILE A 158 -6.94 -3.88 13.50
CA ILE A 158 -8.04 -4.81 13.30
C ILE A 158 -7.54 -6.17 12.83
N LYS A 159 -8.37 -7.20 12.99
CA LYS A 159 -8.15 -8.48 12.32
C LYS A 159 -8.45 -8.34 10.84
N TRP A 160 -7.65 -8.97 10.00
CA TRP A 160 -7.87 -9.00 8.55
C TRP A 160 -9.10 -9.86 8.22
N LYS A 161 -10.21 -9.21 7.85
CA LYS A 161 -11.54 -9.86 7.73
C LYS A 161 -11.61 -10.88 6.60
N ALA A 162 -11.01 -10.60 5.46
CA ALA A 162 -11.03 -11.47 4.27
C ALA A 162 -9.67 -12.17 4.05
N MET A 163 -8.91 -12.42 5.11
CA MET A 163 -7.52 -12.89 5.02
C MET A 163 -7.38 -14.17 4.18
N GLU A 164 -8.09 -15.22 4.55
CA GLU A 164 -7.99 -16.53 3.87
C GLU A 164 -8.38 -16.44 2.40
N GLU A 165 -9.42 -15.67 2.09
CA GLU A 165 -9.90 -15.47 0.72
C GLU A 165 -8.87 -14.73 -0.13
N ILE A 166 -8.26 -13.66 0.39
CA ILE A 166 -7.24 -12.87 -0.31
C ILE A 166 -5.93 -13.65 -0.45
N LEU A 167 -5.52 -14.37 0.61
CA LEU A 167 -4.28 -15.16 0.60
C LEU A 167 -4.30 -16.28 -0.43
N ALA A 168 -5.48 -16.85 -0.74
CA ALA A 168 -5.63 -17.85 -1.79
C ALA A 168 -5.23 -17.36 -3.21
N TYR A 169 -5.23 -16.03 -3.40
CA TYR A 169 -4.82 -15.38 -4.65
C TYR A 169 -3.42 -14.74 -4.56
N THR A 170 -2.75 -14.84 -3.42
CA THR A 170 -1.49 -14.13 -3.15
C THR A 170 -0.29 -15.02 -3.42
N ASP A 171 0.66 -14.55 -4.24
CA ASP A 171 1.93 -15.27 -4.48
C ASP A 171 3.04 -14.77 -3.55
N ILE A 172 3.06 -13.48 -3.22
CA ILE A 172 4.10 -12.87 -2.40
C ILE A 172 3.44 -12.04 -1.29
N LEU A 173 3.78 -12.34 -0.05
CA LEU A 173 3.27 -11.63 1.11
C LEU A 173 4.40 -10.93 1.86
N LYS A 174 4.35 -9.60 1.95
CA LYS A 174 5.29 -8.80 2.75
C LYS A 174 4.61 -8.41 4.05
N LEU A 175 5.29 -8.67 5.15
CA LEU A 175 4.86 -8.31 6.49
C LEU A 175 6.07 -8.11 7.42
N ASN A 176 5.89 -7.28 8.44
CA ASN A 176 6.88 -7.08 9.49
C ASN A 176 6.57 -7.95 10.73
N GLU A 177 7.45 -7.92 11.74
CA GLU A 177 7.34 -8.74 12.96
C GLU A 177 6.04 -8.47 13.74
N HIS A 178 5.58 -7.22 13.79
CA HIS A 178 4.35 -6.87 14.48
C HIS A 178 3.11 -7.37 13.72
N GLU A 179 3.12 -7.25 12.40
CA GLU A 179 2.07 -7.77 11.52
C GLU A 179 2.01 -9.30 11.57
N MET A 180 3.18 -9.98 11.63
CA MET A 180 3.24 -11.44 11.86
C MET A 180 2.49 -11.84 13.14
N GLU A 181 2.80 -11.17 14.24
CA GLU A 181 2.17 -11.44 15.54
C GLU A 181 0.65 -11.19 15.49
N MET A 182 0.22 -10.12 14.83
CA MET A 182 -1.20 -9.77 14.71
C MET A 182 -2.02 -10.82 13.95
N ILE A 183 -1.47 -11.43 12.90
CA ILE A 183 -2.24 -12.37 12.05
C ILE A 183 -2.09 -13.84 12.47
N THR A 184 -1.00 -14.21 13.15
CA THR A 184 -0.71 -15.62 13.48
C THR A 184 -0.54 -15.89 14.97
N ASN A 185 -0.43 -14.86 15.80
CA ASN A 185 0.00 -14.94 17.21
C ASN A 185 1.42 -15.55 17.38
N SER A 186 2.24 -15.53 16.33
CA SER A 186 3.61 -16.05 16.33
C SER A 186 4.60 -14.95 15.94
N LYS A 187 5.79 -14.99 16.56
CA LYS A 187 6.95 -14.16 16.19
C LYS A 187 8.01 -14.95 15.42
N ASP A 188 7.83 -16.25 15.25
CA ASP A 188 8.75 -17.08 14.48
C ASP A 188 8.42 -17.01 12.98
N PRO A 189 9.32 -16.44 12.15
CA PRO A 189 9.08 -16.27 10.71
C PRO A 189 8.80 -17.57 9.98
N ARG A 190 9.41 -18.69 10.41
CA ARG A 190 9.22 -19.99 9.79
C ARG A 190 7.80 -20.52 10.03
N THR A 191 7.33 -20.42 11.26
CA THR A 191 5.95 -20.79 11.62
C THR A 191 4.94 -19.96 10.84
N VAL A 192 5.17 -18.65 10.76
CA VAL A 192 4.31 -17.74 10.00
C VAL A 192 4.30 -18.09 8.51
N ALA A 193 5.47 -18.33 7.90
CA ALA A 193 5.57 -18.69 6.49
C ALA A 193 4.81 -19.99 6.18
N LEU A 194 4.93 -21.03 7.03
CA LEU A 194 4.21 -22.29 6.88
C LEU A 194 2.69 -22.09 6.99
N GLN A 195 2.25 -21.25 7.92
CA GLN A 195 0.83 -20.94 8.08
C GLN A 195 0.30 -20.16 6.86
N MET A 196 1.03 -19.15 6.35
CA MET A 196 0.63 -18.41 5.15
C MET A 196 0.58 -19.30 3.92
N ALA A 197 1.56 -20.22 3.77
CA ALA A 197 1.56 -21.22 2.69
C ALA A 197 0.34 -22.15 2.76
N SER A 198 -0.17 -22.48 3.96
CA SER A 198 -1.38 -23.30 4.10
C SER A 198 -2.66 -22.58 3.62
N TYR A 199 -2.66 -21.27 3.52
CA TYR A 199 -3.72 -20.45 2.94
C TYR A 199 -3.55 -20.23 1.42
N GLY A 200 -2.44 -20.64 0.82
CA GLY A 200 -2.20 -20.57 -0.62
C GLY A 200 -1.07 -19.66 -1.05
N VAL A 201 -0.42 -18.93 -0.14
CA VAL A 201 0.75 -18.08 -0.46
C VAL A 201 1.90 -18.96 -0.94
N ARG A 202 2.55 -18.59 -2.06
CA ARG A 202 3.55 -19.40 -2.77
C ARG A 202 4.97 -18.93 -2.52
#